data_e23dff58bd42bece97511a6a93b8d0c5
#
_entry.id   e23dff58bd42bece97511a6a93b8d0c5
#
_cell.length_a   1.000
_cell.length_b   1.000
_cell.length_c   1.000
_cell.angle_alpha   90.00
_cell.angle_beta   90.00
_cell.angle_gamma   90.00
#
_symmetry.space_group_name_H-M   'P 1'
#
loop_
_entity.id
_entity.type
_entity.pdbx_description
1 polymer ?
#
loop_
_entity_poly.entity_id
_entity_poly.type
_entity_poly.pdbx_seq_one_letter_code
_entity_poly.pdbx_strand_id
1 'polypeptide(L)'
;HGQDLQYGESEVDHGNRAVRRQQRRAGCVFAHETFEVTGSFSRPVTLKRPFGLLVVKTNDLNEIRDEALKPTGYEVAFKGLPTTFNALTGEVSGSADVTYTAGELAKADGTISMDFLWATESEAALSDFTMTFLNNGTAICTNDAFTNIPIRRNYRTNVSGNLLTKKGSISVTIDPNFDANSPIDKVIAEVESVSEVAQAIENGATDITVTTAPTTAATIEIPHTLTAEQAAKEISITLPETDQQVTLAYTTEQNGQAPEAVNITVPTTNKLIINLPESTVTLNGTSYTAVEATTAGNTLIVPEGVTVGKLNVVKGNVEIYGTVTEITFGKGAGTVTTYATGDVATLKKAIELIAQGKCARIVLTADIDLKGSADNPWTPIDTEGKGFVEFDGAGHTIKNLYVDNATGQPNR
;
A
#
# COMPACT_ATOMS: atom_id res chain seq x y z
N HIS A 1 42.26 24.39 1.91
CA HIS A 1 41.66 25.49 1.18
C HIS A 1 40.33 24.99 0.63
N GLY A 2 39.24 25.21 1.41
CA GLY A 2 37.89 24.95 0.98
C GLY A 2 37.46 25.94 -0.10
N GLN A 3 37.11 25.47 -1.26
CA GLN A 3 36.26 26.23 -2.16
C GLN A 3 34.81 25.76 -1.90
N ASP A 4 34.08 26.64 -1.24
CA ASP A 4 32.62 26.53 -1.20
C ASP A 4 32.09 26.64 -2.63
N LEU A 5 31.68 25.51 -3.17
CA LEU A 5 30.85 25.52 -4.37
C LEU A 5 29.42 25.90 -3.95
N GLN A 6 29.17 27.19 -3.89
CA GLN A 6 27.79 27.71 -3.88
C GLN A 6 27.16 27.41 -5.23
N TYR A 7 26.40 26.32 -5.30
CA TYR A 7 25.42 26.18 -6.36
C TYR A 7 24.24 27.06 -5.98
N GLY A 8 24.04 28.12 -6.78
CA GLY A 8 22.94 29.04 -6.60
C GLY A 8 21.59 28.31 -6.59
N GLU A 9 20.70 28.80 -5.75
CA GLU A 9 19.28 28.45 -5.79
C GLU A 9 18.78 28.68 -7.21
N SER A 10 18.53 27.59 -7.96
CA SER A 10 17.81 27.70 -9.22
C SER A 10 16.33 27.70 -8.86
N GLU A 11 15.77 28.89 -8.69
CA GLU A 11 14.33 29.09 -8.72
C GLU A 11 13.82 28.58 -10.07
N VAL A 12 13.12 27.46 -10.08
CA VAL A 12 12.46 26.95 -11.28
C VAL A 12 11.13 27.66 -11.36
N ASP A 13 11.09 28.71 -12.18
CA ASP A 13 9.85 29.38 -12.59
C ASP A 13 8.99 28.41 -13.44
N HIS A 14 7.84 27.98 -12.89
CA HIS A 14 6.91 27.04 -13.51
C HIS A 14 5.98 27.68 -14.56
N GLY A 15 6.28 28.88 -15.02
CA GLY A 15 5.57 29.57 -16.09
C GLY A 15 6.22 29.39 -17.45
N ASN A 16 5.69 28.49 -18.29
CA ASN A 16 5.90 28.46 -19.75
C ASN A 16 6.87 27.43 -20.35
N ARG A 17 6.66 27.16 -21.61
CA ARG A 17 7.37 26.31 -22.60
C ARG A 17 8.90 26.13 -22.42
N ALA A 18 9.57 27.03 -21.75
CA ALA A 18 11.00 26.98 -21.49
C ALA A 18 11.41 25.85 -20.55
N VAL A 19 10.57 25.52 -19.56
CA VAL A 19 10.83 24.48 -18.54
C VAL A 19 10.92 23.09 -19.17
N ARG A 20 10.06 22.75 -20.12
CA ARG A 20 10.09 21.46 -20.82
C ARG A 20 11.38 21.20 -21.60
N ARG A 21 11.96 22.23 -22.22
CA ARG A 21 13.21 22.09 -23.00
C ARG A 21 14.43 22.00 -22.11
N GLN A 22 14.43 22.67 -20.96
CA GLN A 22 15.52 22.61 -19.99
C GLN A 22 15.55 21.27 -19.24
N GLN A 23 14.39 20.74 -18.81
CA GLN A 23 14.29 19.44 -18.15
C GLN A 23 14.75 18.28 -19.02
N ARG A 24 14.51 18.32 -20.32
CA ARG A 24 14.99 17.31 -21.28
C ARG A 24 16.50 17.35 -21.54
N ARG A 25 17.20 18.45 -21.24
CA ARG A 25 18.62 18.65 -21.55
C ARG A 25 19.55 18.55 -20.36
N ALA A 26 19.08 18.73 -19.16
CA ALA A 26 19.92 18.67 -17.97
C ALA A 26 19.73 17.31 -17.28
N GLY A 27 20.65 16.39 -17.52
CA GLY A 27 20.79 15.19 -16.71
C GLY A 27 21.27 15.58 -15.30
N CYS A 28 20.40 16.24 -14.52
CA CYS A 28 20.69 16.62 -13.16
C CYS A 28 20.81 15.38 -12.29
N VAL A 29 21.94 15.23 -11.64
CA VAL A 29 22.17 14.17 -10.64
C VAL A 29 22.81 14.80 -9.42
N PHE A 30 22.57 14.21 -8.25
CA PHE A 30 23.12 14.65 -6.98
C PHE A 30 23.49 13.45 -6.11
N ALA A 31 24.35 13.68 -5.13
CA ALA A 31 24.53 12.79 -4.01
C ALA A 31 24.63 13.66 -2.74
N HIS A 32 24.05 13.16 -1.66
CA HIS A 32 24.17 13.75 -0.33
C HIS A 32 24.63 12.64 0.62
N GLU A 33 25.77 12.86 1.25
CA GLU A 33 26.33 11.97 2.26
C GLU A 33 27.08 12.81 3.30
N THR A 34 26.87 12.48 4.57
CA THR A 34 27.64 13.03 5.69
C THR A 34 28.69 12.02 6.15
N PHE A 35 29.94 12.43 6.31
CA PHE A 35 30.99 11.56 6.81
C PHE A 35 32.06 12.38 7.56
N GLU A 36 32.72 11.73 8.50
CA GLU A 36 33.82 12.31 9.24
C GLU A 36 35.15 12.07 8.52
N VAL A 37 35.93 13.12 8.35
CA VAL A 37 37.26 13.05 7.71
C VAL A 37 38.30 12.81 8.77
N THR A 38 38.74 11.55 8.93
CA THR A 38 39.80 11.17 9.92
C THR A 38 41.17 10.92 9.30
N GLY A 39 41.31 11.07 7.97
CA GLY A 39 42.55 10.84 7.22
C GLY A 39 42.28 10.83 5.70
N SER A 40 43.30 10.43 4.94
CA SER A 40 43.16 10.24 3.49
C SER A 40 42.27 9.03 3.22
N PHE A 41 41.23 9.19 2.39
CA PHE A 41 40.32 8.11 2.01
C PHE A 41 39.90 8.25 0.55
N SER A 42 39.45 7.13 -0.03
CA SER A 42 38.77 7.06 -1.32
C SER A 42 37.43 6.40 -1.13
N ARG A 43 36.37 6.99 -1.68
CA ARG A 43 35.01 6.49 -1.51
C ARG A 43 34.22 6.59 -2.82
N PRO A 44 33.52 5.53 -3.24
CA PRO A 44 32.57 5.60 -4.34
C PRO A 44 31.35 6.41 -3.93
N VAL A 45 30.87 7.29 -4.81
CA VAL A 45 29.65 8.08 -4.61
C VAL A 45 28.67 7.71 -5.71
N THR A 46 27.45 7.27 -5.32
CA THR A 46 26.39 6.97 -6.27
C THR A 46 25.55 8.23 -6.52
N LEU A 47 25.57 8.71 -7.75
CA LEU A 47 24.75 9.84 -8.16
C LEU A 47 23.34 9.35 -8.51
N LYS A 48 22.32 10.03 -8.00
CA LYS A 48 20.89 9.77 -8.25
C LYS A 48 20.23 11.01 -8.87
N ARG A 49 19.17 10.82 -9.64
CA ARG A 49 18.35 11.94 -10.14
C ARG A 49 17.49 12.49 -9.00
N PRO A 50 17.33 13.83 -8.87
CA PRO A 50 16.52 14.42 -7.79
C PRO A 50 15.01 14.35 -8.04
N PHE A 51 14.59 13.86 -9.18
CA PHE A 51 13.20 13.78 -9.63
C PHE A 51 12.79 12.34 -9.98
N GLY A 52 11.49 12.09 -9.97
CA GLY A 52 10.84 10.96 -10.64
C GLY A 52 10.43 11.35 -12.06
N LEU A 53 10.28 10.38 -12.93
CA LEU A 53 9.78 10.54 -14.29
C LEU A 53 8.37 9.95 -14.37
N LEU A 54 7.37 10.79 -14.64
CA LEU A 54 6.01 10.36 -14.95
C LEU A 54 5.86 10.25 -16.47
N VAL A 55 5.42 9.09 -16.95
CA VAL A 55 5.12 8.85 -18.36
C VAL A 55 3.67 8.42 -18.48
N VAL A 56 2.88 9.15 -19.24
CA VAL A 56 1.47 8.82 -19.49
C VAL A 56 1.31 8.34 -20.93
N LYS A 57 0.64 7.20 -21.11
CA LYS A 57 0.35 6.59 -22.41
C LYS A 57 -1.14 6.36 -22.57
N THR A 58 -1.63 6.45 -23.80
CA THR A 58 -2.97 6.00 -24.13
C THR A 58 -2.93 4.78 -25.05
N ASN A 59 -3.83 3.84 -24.81
CA ASN A 59 -3.91 2.60 -25.59
C ASN A 59 -4.92 2.71 -26.76
N ASP A 60 -5.83 3.68 -26.69
CA ASP A 60 -6.99 3.81 -27.58
C ASP A 60 -6.88 4.92 -28.65
N LEU A 61 -5.69 5.49 -28.85
CA LEU A 61 -5.47 6.54 -29.86
C LEU A 61 -5.87 6.09 -31.28
N ASN A 62 -5.61 4.81 -31.59
CA ASN A 62 -5.91 4.24 -32.91
C ASN A 62 -7.36 3.78 -33.05
N GLU A 63 -8.16 3.79 -32.01
CA GLU A 63 -9.57 3.40 -32.02
C GLU A 63 -10.47 4.55 -32.49
N ILE A 64 -9.99 5.80 -32.39
CA ILE A 64 -10.74 6.98 -32.77
C ILE A 64 -10.74 7.14 -34.28
N ARG A 65 -11.92 6.95 -34.88
CA ARG A 65 -12.11 7.05 -36.35
C ARG A 65 -12.59 8.43 -36.82
N ASP A 66 -13.23 9.18 -35.92
CA ASP A 66 -13.72 10.52 -36.23
C ASP A 66 -12.59 11.53 -36.07
N GLU A 67 -12.21 12.21 -37.17
CA GLU A 67 -11.15 13.21 -37.16
C GLU A 67 -11.44 14.39 -36.21
N ALA A 68 -12.70 14.72 -35.98
CA ALA A 68 -13.09 15.78 -35.05
C ALA A 68 -12.81 15.40 -33.57
N LEU A 69 -12.73 14.10 -33.27
CA LEU A 69 -12.46 13.56 -31.94
C LEU A 69 -11.00 13.10 -31.78
N LYS A 70 -10.20 13.18 -32.84
CA LYS A 70 -8.77 12.89 -32.75
C LYS A 70 -8.05 14.04 -32.05
N PRO A 71 -7.35 13.77 -30.95
CA PRO A 71 -6.61 14.83 -30.29
C PRO A 71 -5.39 15.25 -31.13
N THR A 72 -5.18 16.55 -31.23
CA THR A 72 -3.97 17.15 -31.83
C THR A 72 -3.04 17.74 -30.75
N GLY A 73 -3.50 17.80 -29.52
CA GLY A 73 -2.74 18.30 -28.38
C GLY A 73 -3.42 17.90 -27.07
N TYR A 74 -2.83 18.33 -25.97
CA TYR A 74 -3.36 18.06 -24.64
C TYR A 74 -2.94 19.15 -23.66
N GLU A 75 -3.69 19.26 -22.55
CA GLU A 75 -3.36 20.04 -21.37
C GLU A 75 -3.26 19.10 -20.18
N VAL A 76 -2.27 19.32 -19.32
CA VAL A 76 -2.14 18.63 -18.02
C VAL A 76 -2.28 19.67 -16.91
N ALA A 77 -3.11 19.39 -15.92
CA ALA A 77 -3.31 20.21 -14.74
C ALA A 77 -2.94 19.44 -13.47
N PHE A 78 -1.74 19.63 -13.01
CA PHE A 78 -1.23 19.08 -11.74
C PHE A 78 -1.63 19.95 -10.56
N LYS A 79 -1.83 19.32 -9.40
CA LYS A 79 -2.10 19.96 -8.13
C LYS A 79 -0.96 19.76 -7.15
N GLY A 80 -0.61 20.80 -6.42
CA GLY A 80 0.28 20.73 -5.26
C GLY A 80 1.68 20.18 -5.52
N LEU A 81 2.24 20.34 -6.72
CA LEU A 81 3.59 19.83 -7.02
C LEU A 81 4.66 20.50 -6.16
N PRO A 82 5.66 19.76 -5.65
CA PRO A 82 6.83 20.33 -5.02
C PRO A 82 7.56 21.30 -5.97
N THR A 83 7.92 22.48 -5.45
CA THR A 83 8.55 23.54 -6.26
C THR A 83 10.05 23.66 -6.05
N THR A 84 10.58 23.14 -4.94
CA THR A 84 11.97 23.30 -4.52
C THR A 84 12.60 21.96 -4.19
N PHE A 85 13.85 21.79 -4.59
CA PHE A 85 14.72 20.69 -4.20
C PHE A 85 15.98 21.23 -3.51
N ASN A 86 16.23 20.78 -2.28
CA ASN A 86 17.43 21.12 -1.54
C ASN A 86 18.52 20.08 -1.81
N ALA A 87 19.56 20.45 -2.54
CA ALA A 87 20.65 19.54 -2.91
C ALA A 87 21.54 19.13 -1.73
N LEU A 88 21.54 19.90 -0.63
CA LEU A 88 22.33 19.58 0.56
C LEU A 88 21.65 18.57 1.48
N THR A 89 20.31 18.58 1.54
CA THR A 89 19.55 17.65 2.39
C THR A 89 18.85 16.56 1.58
N GLY A 90 18.70 16.77 0.28
CA GLY A 90 17.90 15.89 -0.58
C GLY A 90 16.39 16.05 -0.38
N GLU A 91 15.93 17.04 0.34
CA GLU A 91 14.52 17.28 0.62
C GLU A 91 13.83 18.06 -0.50
N VAL A 92 12.54 17.78 -0.68
CA VAL A 92 11.66 18.56 -1.54
C VAL A 92 10.69 19.37 -0.69
N SER A 93 10.36 20.58 -1.15
CA SER A 93 9.47 21.49 -0.42
C SER A 93 8.71 22.43 -1.37
N GLY A 94 7.87 23.27 -0.79
CA GLY A 94 6.96 24.13 -1.54
C GLY A 94 5.79 23.33 -2.13
N SER A 95 4.83 24.05 -2.70
CA SER A 95 3.67 23.47 -3.35
C SER A 95 3.10 24.47 -4.35
N ALA A 96 2.85 24.04 -5.58
CA ALA A 96 2.18 24.85 -6.59
C ALA A 96 1.32 23.97 -7.52
N ASP A 97 0.20 24.55 -7.96
CA ASP A 97 -0.57 24.00 -9.07
C ASP A 97 0.13 24.38 -10.37
N VAL A 98 0.27 23.40 -11.26
CA VAL A 98 0.98 23.58 -12.55
C VAL A 98 0.09 23.09 -13.68
N THR A 99 -0.26 24.01 -14.58
CA THR A 99 -0.99 23.67 -15.79
C THR A 99 -0.14 24.00 -17.02
N TYR A 100 -0.09 23.09 -17.97
CA TYR A 100 0.60 23.35 -19.24
C TYR A 100 -0.13 22.68 -20.40
N THR A 101 0.00 23.26 -21.59
CA THR A 101 -0.57 22.75 -22.84
C THR A 101 0.55 22.33 -23.79
N ALA A 102 0.38 21.20 -24.46
CA ALA A 102 1.24 20.73 -25.52
C ALA A 102 0.46 20.60 -26.83
N GLY A 103 1.00 21.19 -27.91
CA GLY A 103 0.40 21.22 -29.24
C GLY A 103 0.78 20.06 -30.14
N GLU A 104 1.40 19.02 -29.62
CA GLU A 104 1.74 17.79 -30.34
C GLU A 104 1.39 16.61 -29.50
N LEU A 105 0.59 15.72 -30.04
CA LEU A 105 0.44 14.40 -29.44
C LEU A 105 1.68 13.56 -29.69
N ALA A 106 1.88 12.72 -28.75
CA ALA A 106 2.99 11.84 -28.66
C ALA A 106 3.20 10.93 -29.87
N LYS A 107 4.26 10.28 -29.76
CA LYS A 107 4.90 9.24 -30.54
C LYS A 107 3.94 8.07 -30.86
N ALA A 108 4.29 7.36 -31.95
CA ALA A 108 3.57 6.18 -32.42
C ALA A 108 3.36 5.07 -31.36
N ASP A 109 4.06 5.12 -30.22
CA ASP A 109 3.94 4.17 -29.10
C ASP A 109 2.85 4.53 -28.07
N GLY A 110 1.99 5.51 -28.37
CA GLY A 110 0.92 5.96 -27.50
C GLY A 110 1.34 6.88 -26.35
N THR A 111 2.62 7.24 -26.21
CA THR A 111 3.09 8.15 -25.17
C THR A 111 2.51 9.55 -25.36
N ILE A 112 1.78 10.07 -24.39
CA ILE A 112 1.18 11.41 -24.38
C ILE A 112 2.11 12.42 -23.73
N SER A 113 2.49 12.19 -22.48
CA SER A 113 3.37 13.09 -21.74
C SER A 113 4.54 12.39 -21.09
N MET A 114 5.58 13.18 -20.83
CA MET A 114 6.74 12.79 -20.03
C MET A 114 7.12 13.97 -19.15
N ASP A 115 6.89 13.82 -17.84
CA ASP A 115 7.05 14.88 -16.86
C ASP A 115 8.09 14.50 -15.81
N PHE A 116 9.07 15.40 -15.59
CA PHE A 116 10.07 15.25 -14.52
C PHE A 116 9.60 16.05 -13.31
N LEU A 117 9.30 15.34 -12.22
CA LEU A 117 8.71 15.91 -11.02
C LEU A 117 9.68 15.76 -9.85
N TRP A 118 9.87 16.83 -9.07
CA TRP A 118 10.61 16.72 -7.82
C TRP A 118 9.93 15.67 -6.92
N ALA A 119 10.70 14.72 -6.42
CA ALA A 119 10.15 13.61 -5.64
C ALA A 119 11.03 13.29 -4.43
N THR A 120 10.41 12.70 -3.42
CA THR A 120 11.09 12.17 -2.22
C THR A 120 11.84 10.88 -2.54
N GLU A 121 12.76 10.48 -1.66
CA GLU A 121 13.44 9.19 -1.77
C GLU A 121 12.48 8.02 -1.51
N SER A 122 11.52 8.21 -0.62
CA SER A 122 10.40 7.31 -0.41
C SER A 122 9.34 7.54 -1.48
N GLU A 123 8.57 6.51 -1.80
CA GLU A 123 7.41 6.63 -2.65
C GLU A 123 6.36 7.55 -2.00
N ALA A 124 5.76 8.43 -2.81
CA ALA A 124 4.66 9.28 -2.40
C ALA A 124 3.63 9.35 -3.54
N ALA A 125 2.36 9.45 -3.20
CA ALA A 125 1.32 9.67 -4.19
C ALA A 125 1.31 11.14 -4.64
N LEU A 126 1.16 11.35 -5.96
CA LEU A 126 0.82 12.68 -6.48
C LEU A 126 -0.61 13.04 -6.04
N SER A 127 -0.85 14.34 -5.85
CA SER A 127 -2.23 14.84 -5.81
C SER A 127 -2.92 14.54 -7.13
N ASP A 128 -4.22 14.34 -7.08
CA ASP A 128 -5.03 14.06 -8.26
C ASP A 128 -4.79 15.14 -9.34
N PHE A 129 -4.64 14.71 -10.56
CA PHE A 129 -4.43 15.60 -11.69
C PHE A 129 -5.32 15.21 -12.86
N THR A 130 -5.48 16.13 -13.81
CA THR A 130 -6.32 15.91 -14.99
C THR A 130 -5.54 16.08 -16.29
N MET A 131 -5.97 15.36 -17.32
CA MET A 131 -5.53 15.56 -18.68
C MET A 131 -6.71 15.89 -19.58
N THR A 132 -6.66 17.03 -20.24
CA THR A 132 -7.65 17.44 -21.23
C THR A 132 -7.04 17.28 -22.62
N PHE A 133 -7.67 16.48 -23.45
CA PHE A 133 -7.27 16.29 -24.84
C PHE A 133 -7.92 17.36 -25.71
N LEU A 134 -7.15 17.88 -26.66
CA LEU A 134 -7.55 19.01 -27.49
C LEU A 134 -7.51 18.62 -28.95
N ASN A 135 -8.53 19.01 -29.74
CA ASN A 135 -8.48 19.02 -31.19
C ASN A 135 -8.40 20.48 -31.65
N ASN A 136 -7.29 20.87 -32.31
CA ASN A 136 -7.01 22.23 -32.73
C ASN A 136 -7.27 23.30 -31.66
N GLY A 137 -6.89 22.99 -30.41
CA GLY A 137 -7.06 23.87 -29.25
C GLY A 137 -8.44 23.82 -28.59
N THR A 138 -9.38 23.05 -29.11
CA THR A 138 -10.71 22.85 -28.50
C THR A 138 -10.71 21.56 -27.72
N ALA A 139 -11.19 21.62 -26.45
CA ALA A 139 -11.30 20.44 -25.59
C ALA A 139 -12.30 19.44 -26.16
N ILE A 140 -11.86 18.18 -26.30
CA ILE A 140 -12.69 17.07 -26.79
C ILE A 140 -12.96 16.01 -25.73
N CYS A 141 -12.03 15.83 -24.77
CA CYS A 141 -12.17 14.88 -23.70
C CYS A 141 -11.31 15.33 -22.52
N THR A 142 -11.82 15.18 -21.30
CA THR A 142 -11.04 15.33 -20.05
C THR A 142 -11.06 14.02 -19.30
N ASN A 143 -9.88 13.55 -18.93
CA ASN A 143 -9.69 12.38 -18.09
C ASN A 143 -9.18 12.82 -16.71
N ASP A 144 -9.86 12.40 -15.65
CA ASP A 144 -9.62 12.70 -14.25
C ASP A 144 -9.32 11.45 -13.40
N ALA A 145 -9.06 10.31 -14.04
CA ALA A 145 -8.77 9.05 -13.37
C ALA A 145 -7.35 8.95 -12.78
N PHE A 146 -6.57 10.05 -12.81
CA PHE A 146 -5.19 10.06 -12.32
C PHE A 146 -5.15 10.34 -10.82
N THR A 147 -5.56 9.34 -10.03
CA THR A 147 -5.58 9.36 -8.58
C THR A 147 -4.52 8.42 -8.02
N ASN A 148 -3.97 8.74 -6.86
CA ASN A 148 -2.98 7.92 -6.15
C ASN A 148 -1.78 7.48 -7.02
N ILE A 149 -1.39 8.29 -8.01
CA ILE A 149 -0.25 7.96 -8.86
C ILE A 149 1.03 8.04 -8.07
N PRO A 150 1.74 6.93 -7.85
CA PRO A 150 2.96 6.92 -7.08
C PRO A 150 4.11 7.57 -7.84
N ILE A 151 4.89 8.41 -7.17
CA ILE A 151 6.12 9.00 -7.70
C ILE A 151 7.25 8.80 -6.70
N ARG A 152 8.43 8.50 -7.22
CA ARG A 152 9.62 8.30 -6.39
C ARG A 152 10.84 8.85 -7.11
N ARG A 153 11.74 9.43 -6.33
CA ARG A 153 13.03 9.93 -6.83
C ARG A 153 13.84 8.82 -7.51
N ASN A 154 14.40 9.14 -8.67
CA ASN A 154 15.22 8.24 -9.48
C ASN A 154 14.47 7.02 -10.04
N TYR A 155 13.14 7.04 -10.01
CA TYR A 155 12.26 6.01 -10.57
C TYR A 155 11.43 6.58 -11.71
N ARG A 156 10.97 5.69 -12.57
CA ARG A 156 10.03 5.99 -13.65
C ARG A 156 8.66 5.42 -13.29
N THR A 157 7.64 6.26 -13.27
CA THR A 157 6.25 5.86 -13.19
C THR A 157 5.63 5.87 -14.57
N ASN A 158 5.13 4.74 -15.03
CA ASN A 158 4.38 4.64 -16.28
C ASN A 158 2.90 4.50 -15.95
N VAL A 159 2.08 5.33 -16.56
CA VAL A 159 0.63 5.28 -16.50
C VAL A 159 0.11 5.01 -17.88
N SER A 160 -0.75 4.01 -18.05
CA SER A 160 -1.36 3.71 -19.34
C SER A 160 -2.83 3.31 -19.18
N GLY A 161 -3.65 3.58 -20.17
CA GLY A 161 -5.07 3.25 -20.14
C GLY A 161 -5.78 3.71 -21.40
N ASN A 162 -7.08 3.48 -21.49
CA ASN A 162 -7.95 4.01 -22.52
C ASN A 162 -8.40 5.42 -22.10
N LEU A 163 -7.53 6.40 -22.34
CA LEU A 163 -7.71 7.75 -21.82
C LEU A 163 -8.68 8.60 -22.66
N LEU A 164 -9.03 8.17 -23.86
CA LEU A 164 -9.81 8.93 -24.85
C LEU A 164 -11.25 8.43 -24.97
N THR A 165 -11.47 7.13 -24.87
CA THR A 165 -12.78 6.53 -25.19
C THR A 165 -13.56 6.07 -23.95
N LYS A 166 -12.89 5.84 -22.84
CA LYS A 166 -13.53 5.37 -21.60
C LYS A 166 -12.90 6.07 -20.39
N LYS A 167 -13.72 6.55 -19.49
CA LYS A 167 -13.31 6.75 -18.09
C LYS A 167 -13.19 5.37 -17.47
N GLY A 168 -12.03 5.00 -16.98
CA GLY A 168 -11.85 3.63 -16.46
C GLY A 168 -10.47 3.36 -15.89
N SER A 169 -10.15 2.09 -15.80
CA SER A 169 -8.90 1.63 -15.21
C SER A 169 -7.68 2.18 -15.95
N ILE A 170 -6.76 2.72 -15.19
CA ILE A 170 -5.41 3.04 -15.65
C ILE A 170 -4.43 2.02 -15.05
N SER A 171 -3.43 1.62 -15.83
CA SER A 171 -2.33 0.78 -15.38
C SER A 171 -1.18 1.68 -14.94
N VAL A 172 -0.64 1.44 -13.75
CA VAL A 172 0.50 2.19 -13.22
C VAL A 172 1.64 1.24 -12.91
N THR A 173 2.83 1.55 -13.42
CA THR A 173 4.06 0.78 -13.22
C THR A 173 5.14 1.68 -12.68
N ILE A 174 5.81 1.28 -11.59
CA ILE A 174 7.00 1.98 -11.08
C ILE A 174 8.24 1.15 -11.43
N ASP A 175 9.17 1.77 -12.15
CA ASP A 175 10.41 1.13 -12.57
C ASP A 175 11.61 1.71 -11.79
N PRO A 176 12.38 0.89 -11.06
CA PRO A 176 13.59 1.32 -10.37
C PRO A 176 14.69 1.77 -11.33
N ASN A 177 14.65 1.32 -12.57
CA ASN A 177 15.54 1.80 -13.61
C ASN A 177 14.86 2.94 -14.36
N PHE A 178 15.28 4.14 -14.12
CA PHE A 178 14.73 5.35 -14.74
C PHE A 178 14.64 5.27 -16.29
N ASP A 179 15.51 4.53 -16.92
CA ASP A 179 15.66 4.38 -18.36
C ASP A 179 15.15 3.03 -18.92
N ALA A 180 14.70 2.10 -18.10
CA ALA A 180 14.29 0.75 -18.49
C ALA A 180 12.79 0.47 -18.23
N ASN A 181 12.25 -0.54 -18.91
CA ASN A 181 10.88 -1.02 -18.73
C ASN A 181 10.92 -2.31 -17.90
N SER A 182 10.84 -2.23 -16.60
CA SER A 182 10.63 -3.40 -15.72
C SER A 182 9.37 -3.21 -14.91
N PRO A 183 8.49 -4.19 -14.85
CA PRO A 183 7.18 -4.01 -14.25
C PRO A 183 7.18 -4.24 -12.74
N ILE A 184 6.70 -3.26 -12.01
CA ILE A 184 5.87 -3.49 -10.84
C ILE A 184 4.48 -3.07 -11.30
N ASP A 185 3.67 -4.02 -11.70
CA ASP A 185 2.38 -3.74 -12.30
C ASP A 185 1.35 -3.42 -11.22
N LYS A 186 1.14 -2.14 -10.97
CA LYS A 186 0.00 -1.65 -10.20
C LYS A 186 -1.06 -1.16 -11.18
N VAL A 187 -2.18 -1.84 -11.25
CA VAL A 187 -3.32 -1.45 -12.09
C VAL A 187 -4.38 -0.86 -11.20
N ILE A 188 -4.61 0.44 -11.32
CA ILE A 188 -5.56 1.21 -10.51
C ILE A 188 -6.91 1.23 -11.22
N ALA A 189 -7.98 0.96 -10.46
CA ALA A 189 -9.35 1.11 -10.91
C ALA A 189 -10.16 1.88 -9.87
N GLU A 190 -10.95 2.85 -10.32
CA GLU A 190 -12.05 3.42 -9.55
C GLU A 190 -13.35 2.76 -10.01
N VAL A 191 -14.15 2.31 -9.04
CA VAL A 191 -15.46 1.70 -9.30
C VAL A 191 -16.52 2.43 -8.46
N GLU A 192 -17.72 2.57 -9.00
CA GLU A 192 -18.79 3.29 -8.30
C GLU A 192 -19.31 2.49 -7.09
N SER A 193 -19.39 1.17 -7.22
CA SER A 193 -19.96 0.30 -6.21
C SER A 193 -19.16 -0.98 -5.99
N VAL A 194 -19.41 -1.65 -4.86
CA VAL A 194 -18.77 -2.93 -4.52
C VAL A 194 -19.07 -4.06 -5.50
N SER A 195 -20.19 -3.98 -6.25
CA SER A 195 -20.57 -4.98 -7.27
C SER A 195 -19.66 -4.97 -8.51
N GLU A 196 -18.90 -3.91 -8.71
CA GLU A 196 -17.99 -3.77 -9.86
C GLU A 196 -16.57 -4.26 -9.56
N VAL A 197 -16.27 -4.55 -8.29
CA VAL A 197 -14.91 -4.93 -7.85
C VAL A 197 -14.42 -6.20 -8.55
N ALA A 198 -15.26 -7.24 -8.63
CA ALA A 198 -14.89 -8.50 -9.28
C ALA A 198 -14.49 -8.29 -10.75
N GLN A 199 -15.28 -7.53 -11.50
CA GLN A 199 -15.00 -7.21 -12.90
C GLN A 199 -13.72 -6.38 -13.06
N ALA A 200 -13.45 -5.44 -12.12
CA ALA A 200 -12.20 -4.68 -12.14
C ALA A 200 -10.99 -5.59 -11.97
N ILE A 201 -11.05 -6.54 -11.03
CA ILE A 201 -9.97 -7.53 -10.81
C ILE A 201 -9.79 -8.43 -12.04
N GLU A 202 -10.86 -8.94 -12.63
CA GLU A 202 -10.81 -9.74 -13.87
C GLU A 202 -10.19 -8.96 -15.03
N ASN A 203 -10.44 -7.65 -15.10
CA ASN A 203 -9.82 -6.75 -16.06
C ASN A 203 -8.35 -6.41 -15.73
N GLY A 204 -7.80 -7.02 -14.68
CA GLY A 204 -6.40 -6.90 -14.28
C GLY A 204 -6.10 -5.82 -13.24
N ALA A 205 -7.12 -5.17 -12.65
CA ALA A 205 -6.90 -4.20 -11.58
C ALA A 205 -6.32 -4.89 -10.33
N THR A 206 -5.34 -4.23 -9.72
CA THR A 206 -4.67 -4.67 -8.49
C THR A 206 -4.91 -3.69 -7.32
N ASP A 207 -5.35 -2.48 -7.62
CA ASP A 207 -5.61 -1.43 -6.63
C ASP A 207 -6.97 -0.79 -6.96
N ILE A 208 -8.00 -1.16 -6.20
CA ILE A 208 -9.37 -0.81 -6.49
C ILE A 208 -9.90 0.14 -5.40
N THR A 209 -10.40 1.30 -5.82
CA THR A 209 -11.09 2.24 -4.94
C THR A 209 -12.57 2.26 -5.27
N VAL A 210 -13.41 1.90 -4.29
CA VAL A 210 -14.86 2.05 -4.37
C VAL A 210 -15.20 3.48 -3.96
N THR A 211 -15.93 4.21 -4.79
CA THR A 211 -16.22 5.64 -4.55
C THR A 211 -17.51 5.88 -3.76
N THR A 212 -18.47 4.96 -3.82
CA THR A 212 -19.75 5.08 -3.11
C THR A 212 -19.85 4.10 -1.95
N ALA A 213 -20.09 4.62 -0.74
CA ALA A 213 -20.30 3.81 0.45
C ALA A 213 -21.54 2.91 0.31
N PRO A 214 -21.49 1.63 0.70
CA PRO A 214 -22.68 0.80 0.78
C PRO A 214 -23.69 1.37 1.79
N THR A 215 -24.96 1.44 1.40
CA THR A 215 -26.06 1.89 2.26
C THR A 215 -26.82 0.75 2.92
N THR A 216 -26.52 -0.47 2.57
CA THR A 216 -27.03 -1.74 3.13
C THR A 216 -25.88 -2.72 3.26
N ALA A 217 -26.10 -3.84 3.96
CA ALA A 217 -25.12 -4.92 4.00
C ALA A 217 -24.72 -5.34 2.59
N ALA A 218 -23.41 -5.38 2.33
CA ALA A 218 -22.86 -5.59 1.00
C ALA A 218 -21.85 -6.74 0.97
N THR A 219 -21.74 -7.38 -0.19
CA THR A 219 -20.69 -8.37 -0.46
C THR A 219 -19.77 -7.81 -1.54
N ILE A 220 -18.48 -7.81 -1.25
CA ILE A 220 -17.43 -7.61 -2.23
C ILE A 220 -17.09 -9.00 -2.77
N GLU A 221 -17.42 -9.21 -4.01
CA GLU A 221 -17.08 -10.46 -4.70
C GLU A 221 -15.63 -10.40 -5.21
N ILE A 222 -14.86 -11.42 -4.86
CA ILE A 222 -13.48 -11.61 -5.31
C ILE A 222 -13.51 -12.75 -6.35
N PRO A 223 -12.98 -12.55 -7.56
CA PRO A 223 -13.02 -13.58 -8.59
C PRO A 223 -12.16 -14.79 -8.22
N HIS A 224 -12.67 -15.98 -8.48
CA HIS A 224 -11.96 -17.25 -8.42
C HIS A 224 -11.83 -17.84 -9.84
N THR A 225 -11.61 -16.94 -10.80
CA THR A 225 -11.53 -17.20 -12.24
C THR A 225 -10.20 -16.76 -12.83
N LEU A 226 -9.26 -16.31 -11.94
CA LEU A 226 -8.01 -15.68 -12.35
C LEU A 226 -7.05 -16.70 -12.96
N THR A 227 -6.18 -16.22 -13.84
CA THR A 227 -4.98 -16.94 -14.28
C THR A 227 -3.94 -16.97 -13.14
N ALA A 228 -2.96 -17.87 -13.22
CA ALA A 228 -1.88 -17.96 -12.23
C ALA A 228 -1.10 -16.64 -12.09
N GLU A 229 -0.89 -15.92 -13.19
CA GLU A 229 -0.19 -14.62 -13.19
C GLU A 229 -1.02 -13.54 -12.49
N GLN A 230 -2.34 -13.51 -12.69
CA GLN A 230 -3.23 -12.56 -12.01
C GLN A 230 -3.35 -12.90 -10.52
N ALA A 231 -3.51 -14.18 -10.18
CA ALA A 231 -3.67 -14.64 -8.81
C ALA A 231 -2.44 -14.38 -7.92
N ALA A 232 -1.25 -14.41 -8.49
CA ALA A 232 0.01 -14.11 -7.79
C ALA A 232 0.19 -12.61 -7.47
N LYS A 233 -0.66 -11.73 -8.02
CA LYS A 233 -0.62 -10.30 -7.72
C LYS A 233 -1.40 -10.02 -6.43
N GLU A 234 -0.85 -9.12 -5.63
CA GLU A 234 -1.54 -8.60 -4.46
C GLU A 234 -2.69 -7.68 -4.88
N ILE A 235 -3.88 -7.94 -4.37
CA ILE A 235 -5.07 -7.13 -4.64
C ILE A 235 -5.34 -6.22 -3.45
N SER A 236 -5.44 -4.91 -3.67
CA SER A 236 -5.79 -3.93 -2.66
C SER A 236 -7.16 -3.32 -2.96
N ILE A 237 -8.06 -3.32 -1.97
CA ILE A 237 -9.41 -2.78 -2.12
C ILE A 237 -9.64 -1.75 -1.02
N THR A 238 -10.03 -0.55 -1.41
CA THR A 238 -10.36 0.54 -0.50
C THR A 238 -11.81 0.93 -0.65
N LEU A 239 -12.55 0.95 0.47
CA LEU A 239 -13.91 1.44 0.55
C LEU A 239 -13.97 2.77 1.29
N PRO A 240 -14.94 3.64 0.97
CA PRO A 240 -15.26 4.78 1.80
C PRO A 240 -15.86 4.32 3.14
N GLU A 241 -15.87 5.22 4.11
CA GLU A 241 -16.44 4.98 5.44
C GLU A 241 -17.88 4.47 5.35
N THR A 242 -18.19 3.37 6.06
CA THR A 242 -19.53 2.79 6.11
C THR A 242 -19.81 2.14 7.46
N ASP A 243 -21.04 2.28 7.97
CA ASP A 243 -21.58 1.61 9.14
C ASP A 243 -22.25 0.27 8.81
N GLN A 244 -22.25 -0.12 7.55
CA GLN A 244 -22.87 -1.35 7.09
C GLN A 244 -21.94 -2.57 7.27
N GLN A 245 -22.55 -3.75 7.33
CA GLN A 245 -21.78 -4.99 7.27
C GLN A 245 -21.21 -5.18 5.87
N VAL A 246 -19.91 -5.48 5.79
CA VAL A 246 -19.23 -5.83 4.54
C VAL A 246 -18.75 -7.27 4.61
N THR A 247 -18.98 -8.05 3.56
CA THR A 247 -18.50 -9.42 3.44
C THR A 247 -17.54 -9.52 2.25
N LEU A 248 -16.36 -10.12 2.46
CA LEU A 248 -15.51 -10.58 1.35
C LEU A 248 -15.84 -12.04 1.06
N ALA A 249 -16.19 -12.36 -0.16
CA ALA A 249 -16.47 -13.73 -0.59
C ALA A 249 -16.04 -13.95 -2.04
N TYR A 250 -15.78 -15.20 -2.43
CA TYR A 250 -15.55 -15.51 -3.83
C TYR A 250 -16.83 -15.41 -4.65
N THR A 251 -16.66 -15.08 -5.94
CA THR A 251 -17.71 -15.24 -6.94
C THR A 251 -18.23 -16.69 -6.96
N THR A 252 -19.44 -16.89 -7.46
CA THR A 252 -20.03 -18.24 -7.58
C THR A 252 -19.29 -19.11 -8.60
N GLU A 253 -18.69 -18.51 -9.61
CA GLU A 253 -17.88 -19.20 -10.60
C GLU A 253 -16.45 -19.40 -10.07
N GLN A 254 -16.00 -20.66 -10.04
CA GLN A 254 -14.71 -21.05 -9.46
C GLN A 254 -13.97 -22.00 -10.42
N ASN A 255 -13.69 -21.51 -11.63
CA ASN A 255 -13.03 -22.27 -12.69
C ASN A 255 -11.58 -21.85 -12.97
N GLY A 256 -10.99 -21.01 -12.11
CA GLY A 256 -9.61 -20.53 -12.16
C GLY A 256 -8.95 -20.52 -10.79
N GLN A 257 -8.10 -19.54 -10.54
CA GLN A 257 -7.41 -19.35 -9.25
C GLN A 257 -7.99 -18.16 -8.50
N ALA A 258 -7.93 -18.21 -7.16
CA ALA A 258 -8.19 -17.09 -6.28
C ALA A 258 -6.92 -16.23 -6.12
N PRO A 259 -7.03 -14.92 -5.79
CA PRO A 259 -5.87 -14.13 -5.39
C PRO A 259 -5.18 -14.73 -4.17
N GLU A 260 -3.85 -14.79 -4.19
CA GLU A 260 -3.06 -15.26 -3.03
C GLU A 260 -3.15 -14.27 -1.87
N ALA A 261 -3.18 -12.97 -2.15
CA ALA A 261 -3.22 -11.90 -1.16
C ALA A 261 -4.26 -10.82 -1.49
N VAL A 262 -5.06 -10.46 -0.49
CA VAL A 262 -6.05 -9.38 -0.57
C VAL A 262 -5.89 -8.43 0.61
N ASN A 263 -5.60 -7.18 0.33
CA ASN A 263 -5.58 -6.10 1.31
C ASN A 263 -6.92 -5.37 1.29
N ILE A 264 -7.51 -5.16 2.44
CA ILE A 264 -8.80 -4.47 2.56
C ILE A 264 -8.70 -3.26 3.47
N THR A 265 -9.11 -2.10 2.98
CA THR A 265 -9.23 -0.86 3.74
C THR A 265 -10.71 -0.49 3.82
N VAL A 266 -11.26 -0.57 5.03
CA VAL A 266 -12.63 -0.10 5.32
C VAL A 266 -12.53 0.74 6.59
N PRO A 267 -12.53 2.09 6.50
CA PRO A 267 -12.19 2.98 7.62
C PRO A 267 -13.06 2.79 8.86
N THR A 268 -14.36 2.58 8.69
CA THR A 268 -15.27 2.22 9.78
C THR A 268 -16.35 1.32 9.23
N THR A 269 -16.41 0.10 9.70
CA THR A 269 -17.50 -0.79 9.34
C THR A 269 -18.13 -1.38 10.59
N ASN A 270 -19.43 -1.58 10.56
CA ASN A 270 -20.12 -2.27 11.64
C ASN A 270 -19.53 -3.67 11.85
N LYS A 271 -19.41 -4.45 10.77
CA LYS A 271 -18.81 -5.77 10.79
C LYS A 271 -18.17 -6.10 9.44
N LEU A 272 -16.94 -6.56 9.46
CA LEU A 272 -16.27 -7.15 8.30
C LEU A 272 -16.24 -8.66 8.43
N ILE A 273 -16.77 -9.38 7.45
CA ILE A 273 -16.76 -10.85 7.39
C ILE A 273 -15.77 -11.28 6.29
N ILE A 274 -14.82 -12.12 6.65
CA ILE A 274 -13.83 -12.69 5.73
C ILE A 274 -14.24 -14.13 5.41
N ASN A 275 -14.61 -14.35 4.16
CA ASN A 275 -15.01 -15.64 3.63
C ASN A 275 -14.24 -15.99 2.34
N LEU A 276 -12.90 -15.97 2.45
CA LEU A 276 -11.96 -16.24 1.35
C LEU A 276 -11.02 -17.39 1.74
N PRO A 277 -11.38 -18.66 1.52
CA PRO A 277 -10.66 -19.81 2.08
C PRO A 277 -9.22 -19.99 1.60
N GLU A 278 -8.86 -19.48 0.42
CA GLU A 278 -7.54 -19.70 -0.19
C GLU A 278 -6.63 -18.47 -0.16
N SER A 279 -7.17 -17.32 0.26
CA SER A 279 -6.42 -16.06 0.24
C SER A 279 -5.89 -15.68 1.62
N THR A 280 -4.71 -15.06 1.66
CA THR A 280 -4.27 -14.27 2.79
C THR A 280 -4.94 -12.90 2.73
N VAL A 281 -5.63 -12.50 3.79
CA VAL A 281 -6.34 -11.22 3.88
C VAL A 281 -5.67 -10.34 4.92
N THR A 282 -5.18 -9.17 4.51
CA THR A 282 -4.57 -8.17 5.39
C THR A 282 -5.55 -7.00 5.60
N LEU A 283 -5.78 -6.65 6.87
CA LEU A 283 -6.55 -5.47 7.23
C LEU A 283 -5.67 -4.23 7.08
N ASN A 284 -6.07 -3.29 6.23
CA ASN A 284 -5.46 -1.98 6.13
C ASN A 284 -6.37 -0.92 6.78
N GLY A 285 -5.85 0.29 7.01
CA GLY A 285 -6.57 1.34 7.72
C GLY A 285 -6.22 1.37 9.21
N THR A 286 -7.05 2.03 10.03
CA THR A 286 -6.72 2.31 11.44
C THR A 286 -7.56 1.51 12.44
N SER A 287 -8.86 1.30 12.17
CA SER A 287 -9.73 0.59 13.12
C SER A 287 -10.91 -0.11 12.47
N TYR A 288 -11.31 -1.22 13.09
CA TYR A 288 -12.47 -2.03 12.75
C TYR A 288 -13.31 -2.28 14.01
N THR A 289 -14.62 -2.09 13.94
CA THR A 289 -15.51 -2.38 15.07
C THR A 289 -15.59 -3.87 15.35
N ALA A 290 -15.83 -4.67 14.32
CA ALA A 290 -15.87 -6.12 14.42
C ALA A 290 -15.34 -6.78 13.14
N VAL A 291 -14.58 -7.86 13.30
CA VAL A 291 -14.09 -8.70 12.20
C VAL A 291 -14.39 -10.16 12.51
N GLU A 292 -14.80 -10.91 11.50
CA GLU A 292 -15.09 -12.34 11.60
C GLU A 292 -14.36 -13.12 10.51
N ALA A 293 -13.52 -14.07 10.89
CA ALA A 293 -12.89 -15.03 9.97
C ALA A 293 -13.71 -16.34 9.98
N THR A 294 -14.30 -16.69 8.83
CA THR A 294 -15.33 -17.74 8.77
C THR A 294 -14.89 -19.02 8.07
N THR A 295 -13.78 -19.03 7.35
CA THR A 295 -13.38 -20.16 6.49
C THR A 295 -12.06 -20.79 6.94
N ALA A 296 -11.95 -22.12 6.72
CA ALA A 296 -10.69 -22.83 6.86
C ALA A 296 -9.77 -22.52 5.65
N GLY A 297 -8.45 -22.61 5.84
CA GLY A 297 -7.47 -22.46 4.77
C GLY A 297 -7.04 -21.02 4.51
N ASN A 298 -7.74 -20.02 5.03
CA ASN A 298 -7.32 -18.63 4.93
C ASN A 298 -6.36 -18.23 6.08
N THR A 299 -5.64 -17.13 5.87
CA THR A 299 -4.93 -16.40 6.93
C THR A 299 -5.42 -14.97 6.95
N LEU A 300 -5.88 -14.50 8.12
CA LEU A 300 -6.22 -13.11 8.37
C LEU A 300 -5.06 -12.45 9.12
N ILE A 301 -4.55 -11.34 8.61
CA ILE A 301 -3.50 -10.55 9.24
C ILE A 301 -4.08 -9.24 9.79
N VAL A 302 -3.87 -9.01 11.08
CA VAL A 302 -4.10 -7.72 11.75
C VAL A 302 -2.74 -7.05 11.93
N PRO A 303 -2.32 -6.14 11.04
CA PRO A 303 -0.99 -5.56 11.08
C PRO A 303 -0.82 -4.54 12.21
N GLU A 304 0.42 -4.17 12.48
CA GLU A 304 0.76 -3.10 13.42
C GLU A 304 0.03 -1.80 13.07
N GLY A 305 -0.42 -1.06 14.09
CA GLY A 305 -1.19 0.18 13.92
C GLY A 305 -2.69 -0.02 13.69
N VAL A 306 -3.14 -1.24 13.36
CA VAL A 306 -4.57 -1.55 13.21
C VAL A 306 -5.19 -1.99 14.53
N THR A 307 -6.37 -1.44 14.85
CA THR A 307 -7.17 -1.81 16.02
C THR A 307 -8.43 -2.54 15.59
N VAL A 308 -8.71 -3.70 16.19
CA VAL A 308 -9.95 -4.46 16.02
C VAL A 308 -10.67 -4.53 17.36
N GLY A 309 -11.89 -4.01 17.44
CA GLY A 309 -12.72 -4.06 18.64
C GLY A 309 -13.08 -5.49 19.03
N LYS A 310 -13.72 -6.21 18.11
CA LYS A 310 -14.08 -7.63 18.29
C LYS A 310 -13.57 -8.46 17.12
N LEU A 311 -12.79 -9.49 17.40
CA LEU A 311 -12.33 -10.49 16.44
C LEU A 311 -12.98 -11.83 16.76
N ASN A 312 -13.82 -12.36 15.87
CA ASN A 312 -14.38 -13.70 15.97
C ASN A 312 -13.68 -14.65 15.00
N VAL A 313 -12.90 -15.58 15.51
CA VAL A 313 -12.18 -16.58 14.71
C VAL A 313 -13.02 -17.86 14.68
N VAL A 314 -13.89 -18.01 13.67
CA VAL A 314 -14.72 -19.20 13.52
C VAL A 314 -13.89 -20.34 12.95
N LYS A 315 -13.15 -20.07 11.88
CA LYS A 315 -12.22 -21.00 11.22
C LYS A 315 -11.04 -20.22 10.65
N GLY A 316 -9.99 -20.95 10.23
CA GLY A 316 -8.80 -20.40 9.61
C GLY A 316 -7.76 -19.93 10.62
N ASN A 317 -6.75 -19.27 10.12
CA ASN A 317 -5.59 -18.80 10.86
C ASN A 317 -5.65 -17.28 11.01
N VAL A 318 -5.15 -16.77 12.13
CA VAL A 318 -5.04 -15.32 12.34
C VAL A 318 -3.65 -14.99 12.86
N GLU A 319 -3.05 -13.95 12.29
CA GLU A 319 -1.83 -13.34 12.78
C GLU A 319 -2.14 -11.94 13.32
N ILE A 320 -1.79 -11.68 14.57
CA ILE A 320 -2.10 -10.43 15.25
C ILE A 320 -0.80 -9.72 15.60
N TYR A 321 -0.51 -8.65 14.87
CA TYR A 321 0.58 -7.70 15.14
C TYR A 321 0.03 -6.37 15.67
N GLY A 322 -1.23 -6.07 15.42
CA GLY A 322 -1.95 -4.89 15.89
C GLY A 322 -2.66 -5.12 17.23
N THR A 323 -3.64 -4.27 17.52
CA THR A 323 -4.41 -4.34 18.77
C THR A 323 -5.77 -5.02 18.53
N VAL A 324 -6.07 -6.05 19.33
CA VAL A 324 -7.40 -6.67 19.34
C VAL A 324 -7.98 -6.62 20.76
N THR A 325 -9.12 -5.95 20.93
CA THR A 325 -9.72 -5.75 22.26
C THR A 325 -10.36 -7.04 22.79
N GLU A 326 -11.19 -7.70 21.97
CA GLU A 326 -11.88 -8.93 22.33
C GLU A 326 -11.62 -9.99 21.25
N ILE A 327 -11.24 -11.20 21.65
CA ILE A 327 -11.08 -12.35 20.75
C ILE A 327 -12.04 -13.43 21.18
N THR A 328 -12.84 -13.93 20.26
CA THR A 328 -13.75 -15.06 20.45
C THR A 328 -13.51 -16.13 19.39
N PHE A 329 -13.85 -17.37 19.73
CA PHE A 329 -13.71 -18.49 18.80
C PHE A 329 -15.08 -19.13 18.57
N GLY A 330 -15.40 -19.36 17.31
CA GLY A 330 -16.58 -20.15 16.93
C GLY A 330 -16.37 -21.65 17.18
N LYS A 331 -17.37 -22.45 16.81
CA LYS A 331 -17.33 -23.94 16.95
C LYS A 331 -16.34 -24.62 15.97
N GLY A 332 -15.63 -23.86 15.15
CA GLY A 332 -14.66 -24.36 14.18
C GLY A 332 -13.23 -24.46 14.74
N ALA A 333 -12.30 -24.83 13.86
CA ALA A 333 -10.87 -24.98 14.17
C ALA A 333 -10.07 -23.67 13.96
N GLY A 334 -10.63 -22.53 14.37
CA GLY A 334 -9.94 -21.24 14.27
C GLY A 334 -8.78 -21.16 15.28
N THR A 335 -7.65 -20.62 14.83
CA THR A 335 -6.42 -20.52 15.62
C THR A 335 -5.73 -19.17 15.39
N VAL A 336 -5.17 -18.58 16.45
CA VAL A 336 -4.20 -17.50 16.34
C VAL A 336 -2.83 -18.13 16.12
N THR A 337 -2.29 -18.04 14.93
CA THR A 337 -0.98 -18.64 14.60
C THR A 337 0.17 -17.80 15.13
N THR A 338 0.00 -16.47 15.17
CA THR A 338 0.99 -15.55 15.75
C THR A 338 0.30 -14.45 16.55
N TYR A 339 0.79 -14.17 17.75
CA TYR A 339 0.35 -13.06 18.57
C TYR A 339 1.56 -12.19 18.97
N ALA A 340 1.60 -10.98 18.45
CA ALA A 340 2.63 -10.00 18.79
C ALA A 340 2.26 -9.29 20.10
N THR A 341 3.24 -9.08 20.97
CA THR A 341 3.03 -8.48 22.30
C THR A 341 4.18 -7.55 22.67
N GLY A 342 3.85 -6.34 23.14
CA GLY A 342 4.81 -5.33 23.58
C GLY A 342 4.63 -4.89 25.02
N ASP A 343 3.66 -5.46 25.75
CA ASP A 343 3.36 -5.13 27.15
C ASP A 343 2.82 -6.33 27.93
N VAL A 344 2.71 -6.16 29.25
CA VAL A 344 2.24 -7.22 30.17
C VAL A 344 0.80 -7.64 29.89
N ALA A 345 -0.07 -6.73 29.48
CA ALA A 345 -1.49 -7.01 29.28
C ALA A 345 -1.68 -7.88 28.03
N THR A 346 -1.05 -7.51 26.91
CA THR A 346 -1.09 -8.28 25.67
C THR A 346 -0.38 -9.64 25.82
N LEU A 347 0.73 -9.70 26.58
CA LEU A 347 1.40 -10.96 26.90
C LEU A 347 0.49 -11.90 27.71
N LYS A 348 -0.20 -11.42 28.74
CA LYS A 348 -1.16 -12.22 29.51
C LYS A 348 -2.28 -12.75 28.62
N LYS A 349 -2.79 -11.94 27.73
CA LYS A 349 -3.83 -12.34 26.77
C LYS A 349 -3.36 -13.45 25.83
N ALA A 350 -2.14 -13.34 25.30
CA ALA A 350 -1.54 -14.39 24.49
C ALA A 350 -1.40 -15.71 25.27
N ILE A 351 -0.99 -15.65 26.54
CA ILE A 351 -0.86 -16.81 27.43
C ILE A 351 -2.23 -17.48 27.69
N GLU A 352 -3.28 -16.69 27.92
CA GLU A 352 -4.64 -17.20 28.05
C GLU A 352 -5.10 -17.95 26.79
N LEU A 353 -4.74 -17.47 25.61
CA LEU A 353 -5.02 -18.15 24.34
C LEU A 353 -4.19 -19.44 24.20
N ILE A 354 -2.94 -19.47 24.66
CA ILE A 354 -2.13 -20.70 24.70
C ILE A 354 -2.81 -21.73 25.61
N ALA A 355 -3.22 -21.33 26.82
CA ALA A 355 -3.89 -22.22 27.74
C ALA A 355 -5.18 -22.86 27.18
N GLN A 356 -5.85 -22.15 26.26
CA GLN A 356 -7.01 -22.64 25.53
C GLN A 356 -6.66 -23.48 24.28
N GLY A 357 -5.37 -23.64 23.95
CA GLY A 357 -4.92 -24.27 22.71
C GLY A 357 -5.26 -23.45 21.46
N LYS A 358 -5.30 -22.13 21.58
CA LYS A 358 -5.74 -21.20 20.53
C LYS A 358 -4.65 -20.25 20.05
N CYS A 359 -3.43 -20.32 20.61
CA CYS A 359 -2.29 -19.53 20.16
C CYS A 359 -1.07 -20.43 19.98
N ALA A 360 -0.44 -20.39 18.81
CA ALA A 360 0.71 -21.23 18.47
C ALA A 360 2.06 -20.53 18.70
N ARG A 361 2.15 -19.20 18.48
CA ARG A 361 3.40 -18.45 18.56
C ARG A 361 3.19 -17.09 19.22
N ILE A 362 4.14 -16.69 20.06
CA ILE A 362 4.26 -15.32 20.58
C ILE A 362 5.50 -14.67 19.97
N VAL A 363 5.39 -13.39 19.60
CA VAL A 363 6.50 -12.54 19.17
C VAL A 363 6.54 -11.29 20.02
N LEU A 364 7.69 -10.96 20.60
CA LEU A 364 7.85 -9.69 21.32
C LEU A 364 8.06 -8.54 20.33
N THR A 365 7.41 -7.40 20.60
CA THR A 365 7.56 -6.15 19.83
C THR A 365 8.20 -5.03 20.65
N ALA A 366 8.40 -5.25 21.95
CA ALA A 366 9.09 -4.33 22.86
C ALA A 366 9.64 -5.08 24.07
N ASP A 367 10.54 -4.42 24.82
CA ASP A 367 10.97 -4.88 26.14
C ASP A 367 9.77 -4.87 27.11
N ILE A 368 9.57 -5.95 27.85
CA ILE A 368 8.47 -6.10 28.80
C ILE A 368 9.01 -6.19 30.22
N ASP A 369 8.56 -5.29 31.09
CA ASP A 369 8.83 -5.37 32.53
C ASP A 369 7.64 -6.01 33.25
N LEU A 370 7.82 -7.22 33.75
CA LEU A 370 6.76 -7.99 34.45
C LEU A 370 6.48 -7.45 35.83
N LYS A 371 7.36 -6.60 36.41
CA LYS A 371 7.26 -6.07 37.77
C LYS A 371 7.00 -7.17 38.83
N GLY A 372 7.60 -8.35 38.60
CA GLY A 372 7.43 -9.51 39.45
C GLY A 372 8.02 -9.29 40.84
N SER A 373 7.30 -9.77 41.88
CA SER A 373 7.68 -9.72 43.29
C SER A 373 6.97 -10.83 44.03
N ALA A 374 7.26 -10.99 45.33
CA ALA A 374 6.53 -11.94 46.17
C ALA A 374 5.01 -11.68 46.22
N ASP A 375 4.63 -10.40 46.13
CA ASP A 375 3.20 -10.00 46.11
C ASP A 375 2.59 -10.02 44.69
N ASN A 376 3.42 -10.15 43.65
CA ASN A 376 3.01 -10.23 42.26
C ASN A 376 3.86 -11.28 41.51
N PRO A 377 3.73 -12.57 41.87
CA PRO A 377 4.46 -13.63 41.18
C PRO A 377 3.91 -13.87 39.79
N TRP A 378 4.81 -14.19 38.86
CA TRP A 378 4.41 -14.60 37.52
C TRP A 378 4.03 -16.08 37.47
N THR A 379 2.91 -16.39 36.84
CA THR A 379 2.50 -17.78 36.62
C THR A 379 3.18 -18.34 35.39
N PRO A 380 3.92 -19.45 35.46
CA PRO A 380 4.50 -20.09 34.30
C PRO A 380 3.48 -20.44 33.22
N ILE A 381 3.90 -20.38 31.98
CA ILE A 381 3.04 -20.72 30.83
C ILE A 381 2.93 -22.25 30.76
N ASP A 382 1.72 -22.79 30.86
CA ASP A 382 1.44 -24.20 30.58
C ASP A 382 1.23 -24.39 29.06
N THR A 383 2.20 -25.01 28.40
CA THR A 383 2.17 -25.26 26.96
C THR A 383 1.93 -26.74 26.62
N GLU A 384 1.87 -27.62 27.61
CA GLU A 384 1.78 -29.06 27.40
C GLU A 384 0.44 -29.44 26.71
N GLY A 385 0.51 -30.07 25.54
CA GLY A 385 -0.66 -30.46 24.77
C GLY A 385 -1.49 -29.32 24.20
N LYS A 386 -1.00 -28.06 24.25
CA LYS A 386 -1.72 -26.86 23.80
C LYS A 386 -1.40 -26.42 22.36
N GLY A 387 -0.51 -27.12 21.66
CA GLY A 387 -0.11 -26.75 20.30
C GLY A 387 0.74 -25.48 20.22
N PHE A 388 1.31 -25.04 21.34
CA PHE A 388 2.26 -23.93 21.35
C PHE A 388 3.60 -24.38 20.77
N VAL A 389 4.17 -23.58 19.86
CA VAL A 389 5.34 -23.94 19.05
C VAL A 389 6.54 -23.05 19.40
N GLU A 390 6.33 -21.74 19.57
CA GLU A 390 7.45 -20.79 19.61
C GLU A 390 7.15 -19.56 20.48
N PHE A 391 8.15 -19.17 21.27
CA PHE A 391 8.27 -17.86 21.90
C PHE A 391 9.46 -17.12 21.28
N ASP A 392 9.19 -16.16 20.40
CA ASP A 392 10.20 -15.38 19.73
C ASP A 392 10.42 -14.04 20.46
N GLY A 393 11.58 -13.89 21.04
CA GLY A 393 11.97 -12.64 21.71
C GLY A 393 12.25 -11.48 20.75
N ALA A 394 12.47 -11.74 19.45
CA ALA A 394 12.76 -10.75 18.40
C ALA A 394 13.81 -9.69 18.81
N GLY A 395 14.77 -10.07 19.68
CA GLY A 395 15.80 -9.17 20.22
C GLY A 395 15.36 -8.34 21.44
N HIS A 396 14.13 -8.49 21.93
CA HIS A 396 13.61 -7.81 23.12
C HIS A 396 13.84 -8.60 24.40
N THR A 397 13.72 -7.93 25.54
CA THR A 397 14.03 -8.46 26.86
C THR A 397 12.78 -8.50 27.74
N ILE A 398 12.59 -9.61 28.48
CA ILE A 398 11.65 -9.68 29.58
C ILE A 398 12.43 -9.45 30.89
N LYS A 399 11.99 -8.47 31.69
CA LYS A 399 12.64 -8.02 32.93
C LYS A 399 11.79 -8.34 34.13
N ASN A 400 12.44 -8.46 35.32
CA ASN A 400 11.81 -8.63 36.60
C ASN A 400 10.85 -9.84 36.66
N LEU A 401 11.26 -10.96 36.07
CA LEU A 401 10.53 -12.21 36.20
C LEU A 401 10.72 -12.75 37.65
N TYR A 402 9.62 -12.90 38.38
CA TYR A 402 9.59 -13.55 39.71
C TYR A 402 8.54 -14.66 39.69
N VAL A 403 8.94 -15.87 40.00
CA VAL A 403 8.07 -17.06 40.11
C VAL A 403 8.09 -17.53 41.54
N ASP A 404 6.91 -17.67 42.15
CA ASP A 404 6.80 -18.25 43.50
C ASP A 404 6.81 -19.78 43.41
N ASN A 405 7.87 -20.38 43.95
CA ASN A 405 8.04 -21.85 44.02
C ASN A 405 7.41 -22.49 45.27
N ALA A 406 6.60 -21.76 46.05
CA ALA A 406 6.02 -22.26 47.32
C ALA A 406 5.14 -23.53 47.14
N THR A 407 4.79 -23.93 45.94
CA THR A 407 3.98 -25.10 45.63
C THR A 407 4.79 -26.38 45.32
N GLY A 408 6.12 -26.36 45.41
CA GLY A 408 6.96 -27.56 45.31
C GLY A 408 6.99 -28.26 43.94
N GLN A 409 6.59 -27.60 42.87
CA GLN A 409 6.76 -28.13 41.50
C GLN A 409 8.19 -27.85 41.03
N PRO A 410 8.91 -28.84 40.49
CA PRO A 410 10.24 -28.61 39.95
C PRO A 410 10.17 -27.67 38.74
N ASN A 411 11.14 -26.75 38.68
CA ASN A 411 11.36 -25.91 37.50
C ASN A 411 11.50 -26.80 36.24
N ARG A 412 10.58 -26.71 35.30
CA ARG A 412 10.72 -27.29 33.98
C ARG A 412 10.92 -26.19 32.95
#